data_5d7ab9915665082a9733258a78c7fff9
#
_entry.id   5d7ab9915665082a9733258a78c7fff9
#
_cell.length_a   1.000
_cell.length_b   1.000
_cell.length_c   1.000
_cell.angle_alpha   90.00
_cell.angle_beta   90.00
_cell.angle_gamma   90.00
#
_symmetry.space_group_name_H-M   'P 1'
#
loop_
_entity.id
_entity.type
_entity.pdbx_description
1 polymer ?
#
loop_
_entity_poly.entity_id
_entity_poly.type
_entity_poly.pdbx_seq_one_letter_code
_entity_poly.pdbx_strand_id
1 'polypeptide(L)'
;AQNGQVDISRFDLEDIGTVSVSIGQEDDIFSSARHMTSAGTLRIESSRPLFPDGPTQVNARMTFGSFGTYIPYIAIAQKLGSRYALKASAKGTFSNGDYPFLLQNGSLNTLERRLNSDVQSYGGEANFYADWDTKGQLRAKVNLHSSERGLPGSVILYTQNAYERLWDKSLISSLIYDCNLGERWKLHADAGFTSAFNRHIDTDPIYPAPQDSRYTQNEYSFAVRSLYEPAPGWQIALAEDIFCNTLVSNIPECPFPVRLSSI
;
A
#
# COMPACT_ATOMS: atom_id res chain seq x y z
N ALA A 1 1.57 4.65 -7.95
CA ALA A 1 1.08 3.46 -8.67
C ALA A 1 1.95 3.23 -9.89
N GLN A 2 2.63 2.10 -9.98
CA GLN A 2 3.33 1.71 -11.21
C GLN A 2 2.29 1.31 -12.24
N ASN A 3 2.40 1.83 -13.46
CA ASN A 3 1.49 1.53 -14.58
C ASN A 3 -0.01 1.78 -14.31
N GLY A 4 -0.35 2.68 -13.40
CA GLY A 4 -1.74 2.98 -13.04
C GLY A 4 -2.44 1.90 -12.20
N GLN A 5 -1.73 0.85 -11.80
CA GLN A 5 -2.27 -0.22 -10.95
C GLN A 5 -1.81 -0.04 -9.50
N VAL A 6 -2.72 -0.27 -8.57
CA VAL A 6 -2.43 -0.30 -7.14
C VAL A 6 -2.64 -1.72 -6.64
N ASP A 7 -1.57 -2.35 -6.16
CA ASP A 7 -1.67 -3.64 -5.50
C ASP A 7 -2.12 -3.45 -4.05
N ILE A 8 -3.36 -3.81 -3.77
CA ILE A 8 -3.96 -3.73 -2.43
C ILE A 8 -3.66 -4.95 -1.57
N SER A 9 -3.11 -6.04 -2.13
CA SER A 9 -2.80 -7.27 -1.39
C SER A 9 -1.72 -7.10 -0.32
N ARG A 10 -0.95 -6.01 -0.43
CA ARG A 10 0.09 -5.65 0.55
C ARG A 10 -0.45 -5.17 1.90
N PHE A 11 -1.71 -4.75 1.95
CA PHE A 11 -2.38 -4.35 3.19
C PHE A 11 -3.09 -5.55 3.81
N ASP A 12 -3.03 -5.70 5.13
CA ASP A 12 -3.78 -6.74 5.81
C ASP A 12 -5.21 -6.29 6.09
N LEU A 13 -6.18 -7.16 5.80
CA LEU A 13 -7.61 -6.88 6.02
C LEU A 13 -7.94 -6.62 7.50
N GLU A 14 -7.18 -7.22 8.44
CA GLU A 14 -7.33 -7.00 9.87
C GLU A 14 -6.91 -5.59 10.31
N ASP A 15 -6.03 -4.96 9.54
CA ASP A 15 -5.56 -3.60 9.80
C ASP A 15 -6.41 -2.54 9.11
N ILE A 16 -7.25 -2.93 8.15
CA ILE A 16 -8.13 -2.04 7.42
C ILE A 16 -9.44 -1.82 8.19
N GLY A 17 -9.77 -0.57 8.46
CA GLY A 17 -11.06 -0.16 9.02
C GLY A 17 -12.08 0.15 7.94
N THR A 18 -11.67 0.89 6.91
CA THR A 18 -12.54 1.33 5.83
C THR A 18 -11.80 1.33 4.51
N VAL A 19 -12.47 0.85 3.47
CA VAL A 19 -12.05 1.01 2.08
C VAL A 19 -13.17 1.76 1.36
N SER A 20 -12.86 2.91 0.81
CA SER A 20 -13.80 3.68 -0.01
C SER A 20 -13.23 3.92 -1.40
N VAL A 21 -14.09 3.81 -2.39
CA VAL A 21 -13.79 4.10 -3.79
C VAL A 21 -14.76 5.18 -4.24
N SER A 22 -14.24 6.31 -4.68
CA SER A 22 -15.01 7.34 -5.36
C SER A 22 -14.62 7.42 -6.82
N ILE A 23 -15.61 7.57 -7.69
CA ILE A 23 -15.44 7.70 -9.14
C ILE A 23 -16.02 9.06 -9.53
N GLY A 24 -15.22 9.86 -10.22
CA GLY A 24 -15.57 11.24 -10.55
C GLY A 24 -15.19 12.23 -9.46
N GLN A 25 -15.69 13.44 -9.58
CA GLN A 25 -15.44 14.52 -8.64
C GLN A 25 -16.16 14.28 -7.30
N GLU A 26 -15.45 14.45 -6.21
CA GLU A 26 -16.00 14.36 -4.86
C GLU A 26 -16.79 15.65 -4.53
N ASP A 27 -17.98 15.51 -3.97
CA ASP A 27 -18.83 16.66 -3.59
C ASP A 27 -18.39 17.35 -2.28
N ASP A 28 -17.39 16.76 -1.60
CA ASP A 28 -16.87 17.33 -0.35
C ASP A 28 -15.95 18.52 -0.64
N ILE A 29 -16.44 19.72 -0.31
CA ILE A 29 -15.68 20.98 -0.44
C ILE A 29 -14.37 20.96 0.38
N PHE A 30 -14.26 20.11 1.40
CA PHE A 30 -13.06 19.94 2.22
C PHE A 30 -12.15 18.81 1.73
N SER A 31 -12.21 18.48 0.45
CA SER A 31 -11.32 17.51 -0.19
C SER A 31 -9.98 18.13 -0.59
N SER A 32 -8.95 17.29 -0.78
CA SER A 32 -7.68 17.76 -1.32
C SER A 32 -7.80 18.16 -2.79
N ALA A 33 -6.96 19.09 -3.24
CA ALA A 33 -6.94 19.53 -4.63
C ALA A 33 -6.70 18.35 -5.59
N ARG A 34 -5.85 17.41 -5.20
CA ARG A 34 -5.59 16.15 -5.96
C ARG A 34 -6.85 15.28 -6.09
N HIS A 35 -7.67 15.17 -5.04
CA HIS A 35 -8.93 14.41 -5.11
C HIS A 35 -9.91 15.08 -6.05
N MET A 36 -10.05 16.40 -5.97
CA MET A 36 -10.95 17.17 -6.83
C MET A 36 -10.60 17.06 -8.32
N THR A 37 -9.33 16.84 -8.65
CA THR A 37 -8.84 16.73 -10.04
C THR A 37 -8.66 15.28 -10.52
N SER A 38 -8.88 14.29 -9.66
CA SER A 38 -8.71 12.86 -9.98
C SER A 38 -9.98 12.28 -10.61
N ALA A 39 -9.82 11.39 -11.59
CA ALA A 39 -10.92 10.64 -12.20
C ALA A 39 -11.53 9.59 -11.23
N GLY A 40 -10.80 9.23 -10.20
CA GLY A 40 -11.24 8.34 -9.13
C GLY A 40 -10.20 8.21 -8.04
N THR A 41 -10.65 7.92 -6.83
CA THR A 41 -9.79 7.75 -5.66
C THR A 41 -10.11 6.47 -4.93
N LEU A 42 -9.05 5.79 -4.45
CA LEU A 42 -9.14 4.67 -3.52
C LEU A 42 -8.57 5.12 -2.18
N ARG A 43 -9.39 5.15 -1.16
CA ARG A 43 -9.01 5.50 0.21
C ARG A 43 -9.03 4.27 1.09
N ILE A 44 -7.91 3.99 1.73
CA ILE A 44 -7.75 2.88 2.68
C ILE A 44 -7.39 3.47 4.03
N GLU A 45 -8.25 3.29 5.00
CA GLU A 45 -8.05 3.76 6.38
C GLU A 45 -7.78 2.59 7.30
N SER A 46 -6.75 2.70 8.12
CA SER A 46 -6.45 1.71 9.15
C SER A 46 -7.48 1.78 10.29
N SER A 47 -7.85 0.62 10.82
CA SER A 47 -8.74 0.53 11.97
C SER A 47 -8.11 1.16 13.21
N ARG A 48 -8.79 2.13 13.82
CA ARG A 48 -8.40 2.67 15.13
C ARG A 48 -8.71 1.62 16.20
N PRO A 49 -7.75 1.27 17.09
CA PRO A 49 -8.01 0.29 18.13
C PRO A 49 -8.99 0.85 19.16
N LEU A 50 -9.94 0.02 19.56
CA LEU A 50 -10.83 0.24 20.69
C LEU A 50 -10.33 -0.61 21.86
N PHE A 51 -10.43 -0.11 23.09
CA PHE A 51 -9.89 -0.77 24.28
C PHE A 51 -10.98 -1.06 25.30
N PRO A 52 -11.97 -1.94 25.01
CA PRO A 52 -13.09 -2.23 25.92
C PRO A 52 -12.63 -2.98 27.19
N ASP A 53 -11.66 -3.90 27.03
CA ASP A 53 -11.30 -4.85 28.09
C ASP A 53 -9.93 -4.55 28.74
N GLY A 54 -9.35 -3.39 28.47
CA GLY A 54 -8.07 -3.02 29.07
C GLY A 54 -7.14 -2.26 28.12
N PRO A 55 -5.96 -1.81 28.59
CA PRO A 55 -5.09 -0.94 27.84
C PRO A 55 -4.27 -1.65 26.74
N THR A 56 -4.25 -2.98 26.73
CA THR A 56 -3.46 -3.79 25.79
C THR A 56 -4.36 -4.81 25.09
N GLN A 57 -4.22 -4.91 23.77
CA GLN A 57 -4.86 -5.93 22.96
C GLN A 57 -3.81 -6.65 22.12
N VAL A 58 -3.92 -7.99 22.05
CA VAL A 58 -3.05 -8.83 21.21
C VAL A 58 -3.95 -9.69 20.35
N ASN A 59 -3.69 -9.70 19.06
CA ASN A 59 -4.35 -10.56 18.09
C ASN A 59 -3.28 -11.38 17.37
N ALA A 60 -3.41 -12.71 17.37
CA ALA A 60 -2.52 -13.60 16.64
C ALA A 60 -3.34 -14.60 15.83
N ARG A 61 -2.97 -14.78 14.58
CA ARG A 61 -3.63 -15.70 13.65
C ARG A 61 -2.61 -16.47 12.83
N MET A 62 -2.88 -17.74 12.60
CA MET A 62 -2.16 -18.57 11.66
C MET A 62 -3.16 -19.15 10.67
N THR A 63 -2.96 -18.86 9.39
CA THR A 63 -3.79 -19.41 8.31
C THR A 63 -2.98 -20.43 7.52
N PHE A 64 -3.59 -21.57 7.24
CA PHE A 64 -3.02 -22.62 6.41
C PHE A 64 -3.87 -22.80 5.16
N GLY A 65 -3.23 -23.02 4.04
CA GLY A 65 -3.88 -23.24 2.75
C GLY A 65 -3.22 -24.36 1.96
N SER A 66 -3.75 -24.64 0.77
CA SER A 66 -3.19 -25.62 -0.16
C SER A 66 -1.81 -25.17 -0.65
N PHE A 67 -1.05 -26.12 -1.20
CA PHE A 67 0.25 -25.89 -1.86
C PHE A 67 1.30 -25.27 -0.95
N GLY A 68 1.37 -25.76 0.30
CA GLY A 68 2.35 -25.29 1.28
C GLY A 68 2.12 -23.85 1.76
N THR A 69 0.88 -23.36 1.63
CA THR A 69 0.56 -21.99 2.04
C THR A 69 0.41 -21.89 3.56
N TYR A 70 1.11 -20.94 4.19
CA TYR A 70 0.91 -20.53 5.57
C TYR A 70 1.12 -19.04 5.75
N ILE A 71 0.26 -18.43 6.57
CA ILE A 71 0.18 -16.98 6.74
C ILE A 71 0.11 -16.67 8.24
N PRO A 72 1.27 -16.46 8.91
CA PRO A 72 1.31 -15.95 10.27
C PRO A 72 0.96 -14.46 10.29
N TYR A 73 0.19 -14.06 11.29
CA TYR A 73 -0.15 -12.67 11.58
C TYR A 73 -0.14 -12.45 13.10
N ILE A 74 0.40 -11.31 13.51
CA ILE A 74 0.33 -10.81 14.87
C ILE A 74 0.09 -9.31 14.87
N ALA A 75 -0.76 -8.83 15.78
CA ALA A 75 -0.96 -7.43 16.05
C ALA A 75 -1.02 -7.16 17.54
N ILE A 76 -0.46 -6.04 17.94
CA ILE A 76 -0.48 -5.53 19.30
C ILE A 76 -0.98 -4.10 19.26
N ALA A 77 -1.98 -3.79 20.08
CA ALA A 77 -2.44 -2.44 20.31
C ALA A 77 -2.30 -2.08 21.78
N GLN A 78 -1.77 -0.89 22.04
CA GLN A 78 -1.51 -0.39 23.38
C GLN A 78 -2.09 1.01 23.54
N LYS A 79 -2.92 1.19 24.57
CA LYS A 79 -3.38 2.49 25.02
C LYS A 79 -2.31 3.12 25.93
N LEU A 80 -1.87 4.32 25.59
CA LEU A 80 -0.85 5.07 26.31
C LEU A 80 -1.52 6.29 27.00
N GLY A 81 -2.13 6.04 28.16
CA GLY A 81 -2.94 7.03 28.85
C GLY A 81 -4.29 7.31 28.18
N SER A 82 -4.86 8.49 28.37
CA SER A 82 -6.19 8.86 27.83
C SER A 82 -6.15 9.38 26.40
N ARG A 83 -5.00 9.83 25.91
CA ARG A 83 -4.88 10.60 24.67
C ARG A 83 -4.12 9.87 23.55
N TYR A 84 -3.35 8.85 23.88
CA TYR A 84 -2.45 8.21 22.92
C TYR A 84 -2.76 6.73 22.79
N ALA A 85 -2.60 6.22 21.58
CA ALA A 85 -2.65 4.79 21.29
C ALA A 85 -1.61 4.41 20.24
N LEU A 86 -1.05 3.22 20.37
CA LEU A 86 -0.14 2.61 19.40
C LEU A 86 -0.74 1.29 18.94
N LYS A 87 -0.68 1.00 17.65
CA LYS A 87 -0.98 -0.31 17.08
C LYS A 87 0.18 -0.71 16.18
N ALA A 88 0.69 -1.92 16.33
CA ALA A 88 1.70 -2.48 15.46
C ALA A 88 1.26 -3.89 15.04
N SER A 89 1.49 -4.23 13.78
CA SER A 89 1.21 -5.56 13.22
C SER A 89 2.34 -6.07 12.35
N ALA A 90 2.44 -7.39 12.23
CA ALA A 90 3.34 -8.07 11.33
C ALA A 90 2.66 -9.28 10.70
N LYS A 91 2.94 -9.52 9.41
CA LYS A 91 2.38 -10.60 8.61
C LYS A 91 3.46 -11.24 7.76
N GLY A 92 3.42 -12.55 7.64
CA GLY A 92 4.16 -13.30 6.63
C GLY A 92 3.18 -13.98 5.66
N THR A 93 3.59 -14.21 4.42
CA THR A 93 2.87 -15.07 3.48
C THR A 93 3.88 -15.95 2.78
N PHE A 94 3.70 -17.25 2.87
CA PHE A 94 4.59 -18.24 2.30
C PHE A 94 3.75 -19.25 1.55
N SER A 95 4.13 -19.59 0.33
CA SER A 95 3.46 -20.59 -0.49
C SER A 95 4.42 -21.16 -1.52
N ASN A 96 4.36 -22.47 -1.73
CA ASN A 96 5.07 -23.12 -2.83
C ASN A 96 4.38 -22.87 -4.18
N GLY A 97 3.07 -22.66 -4.18
CA GLY A 97 2.29 -22.37 -5.38
C GLY A 97 2.25 -23.51 -6.42
N ASP A 98 2.74 -24.70 -6.10
CA ASP A 98 2.94 -25.84 -6.97
C ASP A 98 1.65 -26.64 -7.31
N TYR A 99 0.57 -25.89 -7.64
CA TYR A 99 -0.73 -26.52 -7.92
C TYR A 99 -0.72 -27.37 -9.19
N PRO A 100 -1.43 -28.52 -9.17
CA PRO A 100 -1.62 -29.33 -10.38
C PRO A 100 -2.59 -28.66 -11.34
N PHE A 101 -2.33 -28.78 -12.64
CA PHE A 101 -3.24 -28.31 -13.69
C PHE A 101 -3.22 -29.26 -14.88
N LEU A 102 -4.32 -29.30 -15.63
CA LEU A 102 -4.42 -30.07 -16.86
C LEU A 102 -3.90 -29.22 -18.03
N LEU A 103 -2.79 -29.64 -18.61
CA LEU A 103 -2.26 -29.04 -19.83
C LEU A 103 -2.92 -29.69 -21.03
N GLN A 104 -3.63 -28.89 -21.82
CA GLN A 104 -4.23 -29.30 -23.08
C GLN A 104 -3.44 -28.73 -24.26
N ASN A 105 -2.79 -29.57 -25.02
CA ASN A 105 -2.01 -29.17 -26.19
C ASN A 105 -2.42 -30.05 -27.38
N GLY A 106 -3.38 -29.61 -28.20
CA GLY A 106 -3.99 -30.38 -29.23
C GLY A 106 -4.70 -31.63 -28.71
N SER A 107 -4.28 -32.81 -29.13
CA SER A 107 -4.80 -34.09 -28.63
C SER A 107 -4.11 -34.60 -27.35
N LEU A 108 -3.05 -33.94 -26.90
CA LEU A 108 -2.30 -34.31 -25.70
C LEU A 108 -2.91 -33.65 -24.46
N ASN A 109 -3.27 -34.46 -23.47
CA ASN A 109 -3.73 -34.01 -22.17
C ASN A 109 -2.81 -34.59 -21.12
N THR A 110 -2.03 -33.76 -20.45
CA THR A 110 -1.11 -34.15 -19.38
C THR A 110 -1.43 -33.42 -18.08
N LEU A 111 -1.29 -34.11 -16.95
CA LEU A 111 -1.40 -33.51 -15.63
C LEU A 111 -0.02 -33.01 -15.24
N GLU A 112 0.11 -31.69 -15.15
CA GLU A 112 1.37 -31.01 -14.84
C GLU A 112 1.28 -30.29 -13.48
N ARG A 113 2.43 -29.93 -12.92
CA ARG A 113 2.53 -29.05 -11.75
C ARG A 113 3.10 -27.69 -12.14
N ARG A 114 2.52 -26.64 -11.57
CA ARG A 114 3.02 -25.29 -11.76
C ARG A 114 4.38 -25.16 -11.09
N LEU A 115 5.40 -24.77 -11.86
CA LEU A 115 6.75 -24.50 -11.36
C LEU A 115 7.00 -23.01 -11.28
N ASN A 116 7.95 -22.60 -10.43
CA ASN A 116 8.35 -21.20 -10.25
C ASN A 116 7.15 -20.27 -9.94
N SER A 117 6.28 -20.72 -9.03
CA SER A 117 5.08 -20.01 -8.58
C SER A 117 5.06 -19.78 -7.07
N ASP A 118 6.22 -19.98 -6.44
CA ASP A 118 6.43 -19.75 -5.03
C ASP A 118 6.34 -18.25 -4.69
N VAL A 119 5.87 -17.98 -3.48
CA VAL A 119 5.76 -16.62 -2.92
C VAL A 119 6.27 -16.61 -1.50
N GLN A 120 7.11 -15.62 -1.21
CA GLN A 120 7.48 -15.24 0.14
C GLN A 120 7.26 -13.75 0.32
N SER A 121 6.45 -13.36 1.30
CA SER A 121 6.26 -11.95 1.59
C SER A 121 6.22 -11.68 3.09
N TYR A 122 6.63 -10.48 3.44
CA TYR A 122 6.65 -9.95 4.79
C TYR A 122 6.01 -8.57 4.77
N GLY A 123 5.11 -8.32 5.68
CA GLY A 123 4.47 -7.03 5.88
C GLY A 123 4.54 -6.61 7.33
N GLY A 124 4.59 -5.32 7.56
CA GLY A 124 4.50 -4.75 8.90
C GLY A 124 3.89 -3.36 8.85
N GLU A 125 3.07 -3.05 9.83
CA GLU A 125 2.41 -1.76 9.95
C GLU A 125 2.53 -1.26 11.39
N ALA A 126 2.80 0.03 11.57
CA ALA A 126 2.73 0.71 12.84
C ALA A 126 1.91 1.98 12.69
N ASN A 127 0.96 2.18 13.61
CA ASN A 127 0.06 3.32 13.66
C ASN A 127 0.15 3.96 15.05
N PHE A 128 0.35 5.26 15.08
CA PHE A 128 0.28 6.09 16.28
C PHE A 128 -0.90 7.03 16.17
N TYR A 129 -1.66 7.12 17.25
CA TYR A 129 -2.83 7.98 17.37
C TYR A 129 -2.66 8.90 18.58
N ALA A 130 -2.88 10.17 18.37
CA ALA A 130 -2.98 11.16 19.44
C ALA A 130 -4.29 11.94 19.30
N ASP A 131 -4.97 12.16 20.42
CA ASP A 131 -6.24 12.88 20.47
C ASP A 131 -6.16 13.90 21.61
N TRP A 132 -6.21 15.17 21.25
CA TRP A 132 -6.20 16.28 22.18
C TRP A 132 -7.56 16.96 22.31
N ASP A 133 -8.61 16.18 22.15
CA ASP A 133 -10.01 16.61 22.19
C ASP A 133 -10.30 17.76 21.19
N THR A 134 -10.61 18.94 21.70
CA THR A 134 -10.93 20.12 20.88
C THR A 134 -9.74 20.72 20.14
N LYS A 135 -8.49 20.37 20.54
CA LYS A 135 -7.26 20.94 19.94
C LYS A 135 -6.79 20.22 18.70
N GLY A 136 -7.28 19.01 18.48
CA GLY A 136 -6.97 18.26 17.27
C GLY A 136 -6.59 16.81 17.48
N GLN A 137 -6.39 16.12 16.38
CA GLN A 137 -6.01 14.72 16.29
C GLN A 137 -4.79 14.56 15.40
N LEU A 138 -3.85 13.72 15.80
CA LEU A 138 -2.70 13.32 14.99
C LEU A 138 -2.74 11.82 14.73
N ARG A 139 -2.48 11.45 13.49
CA ARG A 139 -2.32 10.05 13.06
C ARG A 139 -1.02 9.92 12.32
N ALA A 140 -0.14 9.05 12.78
CA ALA A 140 1.07 8.69 12.08
C ALA A 140 1.03 7.21 11.72
N LYS A 141 1.43 6.87 10.50
CA LYS A 141 1.43 5.50 9.98
C LYS A 141 2.74 5.22 9.27
N VAL A 142 3.27 4.02 9.48
CA VAL A 142 4.34 3.43 8.69
C VAL A 142 3.92 2.03 8.28
N ASN A 143 4.00 1.73 6.98
CA ASN A 143 3.74 0.41 6.43
C ASN A 143 4.96 -0.03 5.63
N LEU A 144 5.43 -1.24 5.89
CA LEU A 144 6.56 -1.90 5.25
C LEU A 144 6.06 -3.16 4.55
N HIS A 145 6.52 -3.38 3.34
CA HIS A 145 6.25 -4.61 2.60
C HIS A 145 7.50 -5.05 1.85
N SER A 146 7.76 -6.35 1.84
CA SER A 146 8.80 -6.98 1.03
C SER A 146 8.29 -8.31 0.53
N SER A 147 8.40 -8.56 -0.77
CA SER A 147 8.03 -9.84 -1.37
C SER A 147 9.05 -10.30 -2.39
N GLU A 148 9.18 -11.62 -2.48
CA GLU A 148 9.87 -12.33 -3.53
C GLU A 148 8.92 -13.39 -4.06
N ARG A 149 8.82 -13.50 -5.39
CA ARG A 149 7.97 -14.50 -6.05
C ARG A 149 8.57 -14.99 -7.34
N GLY A 150 8.35 -16.26 -7.63
CA GLY A 150 8.54 -16.83 -8.95
C GLY A 150 7.46 -16.34 -9.91
N LEU A 151 7.81 -16.15 -11.17
CA LEU A 151 6.86 -15.87 -12.25
C LEU A 151 6.80 -17.09 -13.14
N PRO A 152 5.71 -17.87 -13.06
CA PRO A 152 5.57 -19.07 -13.87
C PRO A 152 5.35 -18.69 -15.33
N GLY A 153 6.00 -19.36 -16.23
CA GLY A 153 5.86 -19.13 -17.68
C GLY A 153 4.44 -19.34 -18.24
N SER A 154 4.27 -19.08 -19.51
CA SER A 154 2.97 -19.26 -20.19
C SER A 154 2.50 -20.73 -20.16
N VAL A 155 1.21 -20.95 -19.88
CA VAL A 155 0.59 -22.29 -19.93
C VAL A 155 0.42 -22.78 -21.36
N ILE A 156 0.28 -21.88 -22.33
CA ILE A 156 0.05 -22.20 -23.76
C ILE A 156 1.31 -22.79 -24.39
N LEU A 157 2.46 -22.29 -23.98
CA LEU A 157 3.78 -22.78 -24.37
C LEU A 157 4.49 -23.30 -23.13
N TYR A 158 3.88 -24.27 -22.45
CA TYR A 158 4.40 -24.79 -21.20
C TYR A 158 5.86 -25.20 -21.34
N THR A 159 6.72 -24.38 -20.79
CA THR A 159 8.12 -24.71 -20.58
C THR A 159 8.26 -25.19 -19.16
N GLN A 160 8.86 -26.35 -18.95
CA GLN A 160 9.13 -26.89 -17.62
C GLN A 160 10.09 -26.00 -16.81
N ASN A 161 10.74 -25.04 -17.48
CA ASN A 161 11.73 -24.15 -16.89
C ASN A 161 11.23 -22.71 -16.99
N ALA A 162 10.70 -22.19 -15.90
CA ALA A 162 10.44 -20.76 -15.76
C ALA A 162 11.56 -20.14 -14.93
N TYR A 163 12.21 -19.12 -15.47
CA TYR A 163 13.44 -18.54 -14.92
C TYR A 163 13.23 -17.12 -14.37
N GLU A 164 12.02 -16.61 -14.45
CA GLU A 164 11.69 -15.25 -14.05
C GLU A 164 11.39 -15.16 -12.56
N ARG A 165 11.93 -14.13 -11.91
CA ARG A 165 11.63 -13.80 -10.52
C ARG A 165 11.39 -12.32 -10.33
N LEU A 166 10.52 -11.99 -9.38
CA LEU A 166 10.13 -10.63 -9.06
C LEU A 166 10.34 -10.35 -7.57
N TRP A 167 10.97 -9.24 -7.27
CA TRP A 167 11.11 -8.68 -5.92
C TRP A 167 10.42 -7.34 -5.85
N ASP A 168 9.58 -7.17 -4.85
CA ASP A 168 8.92 -5.91 -4.53
C ASP A 168 9.24 -5.52 -3.10
N LYS A 169 9.63 -4.26 -2.88
CA LYS A 169 9.74 -3.69 -1.55
C LYS A 169 9.06 -2.34 -1.53
N SER A 170 8.35 -2.04 -0.46
CA SER A 170 7.76 -0.73 -0.29
C SER A 170 7.79 -0.26 1.16
N LEU A 171 8.00 1.03 1.33
CA LEU A 171 7.81 1.78 2.55
C LEU A 171 6.77 2.86 2.26
N ILE A 172 5.70 2.89 3.02
CA ILE A 172 4.68 3.94 2.97
C ILE A 172 4.61 4.55 4.36
N SER A 173 4.79 5.86 4.45
CA SER A 173 4.58 6.58 5.70
C SER A 173 3.66 7.77 5.48
N SER A 174 2.84 8.06 6.47
CA SER A 174 1.95 9.22 6.46
C SER A 174 1.83 9.82 7.86
N LEU A 175 1.68 11.13 7.89
CA LEU A 175 1.38 11.92 9.06
C LEU A 175 0.19 12.80 8.74
N ILE A 176 -0.87 12.70 9.52
CA ILE A 176 -2.11 13.43 9.31
C ILE A 176 -2.44 14.18 10.59
N TYR A 177 -2.69 15.47 10.48
CA TYR A 177 -3.11 16.33 11.57
C TYR A 177 -4.41 17.03 11.23
N ASP A 178 -5.42 16.80 12.05
CA ASP A 178 -6.73 17.44 11.97
C ASP A 178 -6.93 18.33 13.19
N CYS A 179 -7.30 19.59 13.01
CA CYS A 179 -7.64 20.46 14.13
C CYS A 179 -8.74 21.47 13.80
N ASN A 180 -9.43 21.89 14.86
CA ASN A 180 -10.38 22.99 14.80
C ASN A 180 -9.78 24.23 15.46
N LEU A 181 -9.64 25.30 14.71
CA LEU A 181 -9.19 26.61 15.20
C LEU A 181 -10.42 27.44 15.60
N GLY A 182 -10.98 27.09 16.76
CA GLY A 182 -12.26 27.62 17.22
C GLY A 182 -13.46 26.91 16.55
N GLU A 183 -14.63 27.58 16.57
CA GLU A 183 -15.89 26.99 16.10
C GLU A 183 -16.08 27.04 14.57
N ARG A 184 -15.33 27.93 13.90
CA ARG A 184 -15.58 28.32 12.51
C ARG A 184 -14.46 27.93 11.55
N TRP A 185 -13.35 27.43 12.04
CA TRP A 185 -12.18 27.14 11.21
C TRP A 185 -11.67 25.73 11.45
N LYS A 186 -11.67 24.93 10.39
CA LYS A 186 -11.12 23.57 10.35
C LYS A 186 -9.83 23.57 9.51
N LEU A 187 -8.79 22.94 10.02
CA LEU A 187 -7.53 22.76 9.35
C LEU A 187 -7.22 21.27 9.29
N HIS A 188 -6.79 20.81 8.12
CA HIS A 188 -6.22 19.48 7.89
C HIS A 188 -4.87 19.65 7.22
N ALA A 189 -3.87 18.95 7.72
CA ALA A 189 -2.56 18.87 7.10
C ALA A 189 -2.13 17.41 7.02
N ASP A 190 -1.61 17.00 5.87
CA ASP A 190 -1.03 15.68 5.71
C ASP A 190 0.33 15.74 5.01
N ALA A 191 1.22 14.83 5.42
CA ALA A 191 2.51 14.60 4.81
C ALA A 191 2.67 13.11 4.55
N GLY A 192 3.18 12.75 3.39
CA GLY A 192 3.38 11.37 2.98
C GLY A 192 4.75 11.15 2.36
N PHE A 193 5.29 9.96 2.59
CA PHE A 193 6.46 9.46 1.88
C PHE A 193 6.21 8.02 1.45
N THR A 194 6.43 7.75 0.19
CA THR A 194 6.38 6.40 -0.38
C THR A 194 7.69 6.12 -1.10
N SER A 195 8.31 4.98 -0.76
CA SER A 195 9.43 4.41 -1.51
C SER A 195 9.03 3.03 -2.01
N ALA A 196 9.19 2.79 -3.30
CA ALA A 196 8.87 1.51 -3.93
C ALA A 196 10.07 1.04 -4.75
N PHE A 197 10.56 -0.15 -4.45
CA PHE A 197 11.60 -0.84 -5.19
C PHE A 197 10.98 -2.06 -5.87
N ASN A 198 11.27 -2.22 -7.16
CA ASN A 198 10.89 -3.37 -7.94
C ASN A 198 12.12 -3.89 -8.69
N ARG A 199 12.32 -5.21 -8.68
CA ARG A 199 13.36 -5.88 -9.45
C ARG A 199 12.76 -7.10 -10.14
N HIS A 200 12.92 -7.16 -11.44
CA HIS A 200 12.58 -8.30 -12.27
C HIS A 200 13.84 -8.90 -12.84
N ILE A 201 14.04 -10.19 -12.68
CA ILE A 201 15.13 -10.95 -13.28
C ILE A 201 14.53 -12.06 -14.15
N ASP A 202 15.07 -12.17 -15.36
CA ASP A 202 14.92 -13.34 -16.21
C ASP A 202 16.30 -13.93 -16.52
N THR A 203 16.49 -15.19 -16.13
CA THR A 203 17.73 -15.94 -16.33
C THR A 203 17.59 -17.02 -17.40
N ASP A 204 16.59 -16.91 -18.29
CA ASP A 204 16.37 -17.87 -19.38
C ASP A 204 17.65 -17.96 -20.22
N PRO A 205 18.21 -19.19 -20.41
CA PRO A 205 19.41 -19.41 -21.21
C PRO A 205 19.29 -19.00 -22.69
N ILE A 206 18.09 -18.71 -23.18
CA ILE A 206 17.88 -18.16 -24.51
C ILE A 206 18.52 -16.78 -24.69
N TYR A 207 18.69 -16.06 -23.61
CA TYR A 207 19.32 -14.74 -23.61
C TYR A 207 20.83 -14.85 -23.38
N PRO A 208 21.65 -14.04 -24.06
CA PRO A 208 23.11 -14.07 -23.91
C PRO A 208 23.58 -13.63 -22.52
N ALA A 209 22.74 -12.91 -21.77
CA ALA A 209 22.97 -12.50 -20.38
C ALA A 209 21.63 -12.38 -19.64
N PRO A 210 21.62 -12.58 -18.31
CA PRO A 210 20.42 -12.36 -17.50
C PRO A 210 19.83 -10.95 -17.70
N GLN A 211 18.52 -10.88 -17.87
CA GLN A 211 17.81 -9.62 -17.94
C GLN A 211 17.44 -9.17 -16.53
N ASP A 212 18.11 -8.16 -15.99
CA ASP A 212 17.91 -7.65 -14.63
C ASP A 212 17.43 -6.20 -14.71
N SER A 213 16.15 -5.98 -14.48
CA SER A 213 15.51 -4.68 -14.48
C SER A 213 15.21 -4.23 -13.07
N ARG A 214 15.66 -3.03 -12.69
CA ARG A 214 15.48 -2.48 -11.35
C ARG A 214 14.91 -1.07 -11.43
N TYR A 215 13.94 -0.82 -10.57
CA TYR A 215 13.27 0.48 -10.45
C TYR A 215 13.17 0.87 -8.98
N THR A 216 13.52 2.09 -8.67
CA THR A 216 13.25 2.71 -7.36
C THR A 216 12.50 4.00 -7.59
N GLN A 217 11.28 4.07 -7.07
CA GLN A 217 10.44 5.24 -7.14
C GLN A 217 10.23 5.79 -5.74
N ASN A 218 10.44 7.10 -5.56
CA ASN A 218 10.08 7.78 -4.33
C ASN A 218 9.05 8.86 -4.63
N GLU A 219 8.08 9.01 -3.74
CA GLU A 219 7.09 10.08 -3.76
C GLU A 219 7.08 10.75 -2.39
N TYR A 220 7.21 12.06 -2.38
CA TYR A 220 7.01 12.93 -1.23
C TYR A 220 5.75 13.73 -1.50
N SER A 221 4.84 13.77 -0.54
CA SER A 221 3.60 14.52 -0.64
C SER A 221 3.40 15.37 0.59
N PHE A 222 2.84 16.55 0.38
CA PHE A 222 2.40 17.43 1.44
C PHE A 222 1.12 18.11 0.98
N ALA A 223 0.09 18.11 1.83
CA ALA A 223 -1.17 18.78 1.54
C ALA A 223 -1.68 19.53 2.76
N VAL A 224 -2.30 20.67 2.51
CA VAL A 224 -2.99 21.48 3.52
C VAL A 224 -4.37 21.85 3.00
N ARG A 225 -5.36 21.69 3.86
CA ARG A 225 -6.75 22.09 3.60
C ARG A 225 -7.26 22.95 4.73
N SER A 226 -7.94 24.00 4.37
CA SER A 226 -8.52 24.96 5.31
C SER A 226 -9.99 25.20 4.94
N LEU A 227 -10.88 25.05 5.89
CA LEU A 227 -12.31 25.38 5.74
C LEU A 227 -12.67 26.44 6.76
N TYR A 228 -13.15 27.57 6.28
CA TYR A 228 -13.60 28.70 7.11
C TYR A 228 -15.08 28.98 6.89
N GLU A 229 -15.83 29.11 7.96
CA GLU A 229 -17.27 29.42 7.99
C GLU A 229 -17.51 30.84 8.55
N PRO A 230 -17.42 31.90 7.71
CA PRO A 230 -17.55 33.30 8.17
C PRO A 230 -18.94 33.61 8.75
N ALA A 231 -19.98 33.02 8.20
CA ALA A 231 -21.38 33.18 8.63
C ALA A 231 -22.21 31.92 8.33
N PRO A 232 -23.35 31.71 8.95
CA PRO A 232 -24.23 30.59 8.64
C PRO A 232 -24.58 30.51 7.15
N GLY A 233 -24.33 29.34 6.55
CA GLY A 233 -24.56 29.09 5.13
C GLY A 233 -23.43 29.53 4.18
N TRP A 234 -22.35 30.11 4.70
CA TRP A 234 -21.17 30.44 3.92
C TRP A 234 -19.97 29.57 4.29
N GLN A 235 -19.39 28.93 3.32
CA GLN A 235 -18.17 28.11 3.48
C GLN A 235 -17.14 28.53 2.45
N ILE A 236 -15.90 28.73 2.91
CA ILE A 236 -14.75 29.04 2.08
C ILE A 236 -13.71 27.96 2.34
N ALA A 237 -13.37 27.19 1.31
CA ALA A 237 -12.33 26.17 1.36
C ALA A 237 -11.11 26.59 0.55
N LEU A 238 -9.94 26.28 1.07
CA LEU A 238 -8.65 26.41 0.38
C LEU A 238 -7.91 25.08 0.53
N ALA A 239 -7.42 24.54 -0.56
CA ALA A 239 -6.59 23.33 -0.57
C ALA A 239 -5.35 23.55 -1.44
N GLU A 240 -4.21 23.07 -0.98
CA GLU A 240 -2.94 23.08 -1.69
C GLU A 240 -2.26 21.71 -1.51
N ASP A 241 -1.88 21.07 -2.60
CA ASP A 241 -1.19 19.79 -2.62
C ASP A 241 0.14 19.93 -3.38
N ILE A 242 1.24 19.47 -2.77
CA ILE A 242 2.59 19.50 -3.35
C ILE A 242 3.13 18.07 -3.42
N PHE A 243 3.66 17.67 -4.56
CA PHE A 243 4.27 16.35 -4.78
C PHE A 243 5.64 16.48 -5.40
N CYS A 244 6.57 15.64 -4.93
CA CYS A 244 7.84 15.42 -5.56
C CYS A 244 8.02 13.91 -5.83
N ASN A 245 8.15 13.55 -7.10
CA ASN A 245 8.34 12.17 -7.53
C ASN A 245 9.73 12.00 -8.13
N THR A 246 10.43 10.94 -7.77
CA THR A 246 11.70 10.55 -8.36
C THR A 246 11.63 9.10 -8.83
N LEU A 247 12.29 8.81 -9.95
CA LEU A 247 12.45 7.46 -10.48
C LEU A 247 13.92 7.22 -10.80
N VAL A 248 14.46 6.10 -10.32
CA VAL A 248 15.80 5.61 -10.66
C VAL A 248 15.68 4.22 -11.25
N SER A 249 16.35 3.96 -12.37
CA SER A 249 16.39 2.67 -13.02
C SER A 249 17.82 2.34 -13.47
N ASN A 250 18.14 1.06 -13.58
CA ASN A 250 19.36 0.60 -14.23
C ASN A 250 19.21 0.43 -15.75
N ILE A 251 18.02 0.71 -16.32
CA ILE A 251 17.77 0.66 -17.76
C ILE A 251 18.19 2.01 -18.37
N PRO A 252 19.18 2.04 -19.29
CA PRO A 252 19.76 3.30 -19.81
C PRO A 252 18.74 4.18 -20.53
N GLU A 253 17.73 3.60 -21.13
CA GLU A 253 16.72 4.28 -21.94
C GLU A 253 15.55 4.82 -21.12
N CYS A 254 15.53 4.55 -19.79
CA CYS A 254 14.47 5.04 -18.92
C CYS A 254 14.72 6.51 -18.59
N PRO A 255 13.84 7.44 -19.00
CA PRO A 255 13.98 8.84 -18.60
C PRO A 255 13.81 8.98 -17.08
N PHE A 256 14.62 9.81 -16.45
CA PHE A 256 14.63 10.04 -15.00
C PHE A 256 13.94 11.35 -14.65
N PRO A 257 12.66 11.41 -14.55
CA PRO A 257 12.04 12.63 -14.12
C PRO A 257 12.12 12.77 -12.60
N VAL A 258 12.76 13.84 -12.16
CA VAL A 258 12.33 14.48 -10.92
C VAL A 258 11.11 15.31 -11.32
N ARG A 259 9.94 14.97 -10.82
CA ARG A 259 8.72 15.69 -11.11
C ARG A 259 8.23 16.39 -9.85
N LEU A 260 8.23 17.70 -9.86
CA LEU A 260 7.59 18.54 -8.87
C LEU A 260 6.25 19.02 -9.44
N SER A 261 5.18 18.86 -8.68
CA SER A 261 3.84 19.35 -9.06
C SER A 261 3.19 19.98 -7.84
N SER A 262 2.47 21.09 -8.05
CA SER A 262 1.55 21.68 -7.09
C SER A 262 0.18 21.85 -7.75
N ILE A 263 -0.87 21.72 -6.99
CA ILE A 263 -2.26 21.86 -7.42
C ILE A 263 -3.00 22.69 -6.39
#